data_d0840802fe0f6a8ebc6e1749d074f633
#
_entry.id   d0840802fe0f6a8ebc6e1749d074f633
#
_cell.length_a   1.000
_cell.length_b   1.000
_cell.length_c   1.000
_cell.angle_alpha   90.00
_cell.angle_beta   90.00
_cell.angle_gamma   90.00
#
_symmetry.space_group_name_H-M   'P 1'
#
loop_
_entity.id
_entity.type
_entity.pdbx_description
1 polymer ?
#
loop_
_entity_poly.entity_id
_entity_poly.type
_entity_poly.pdbx_seq_one_letter_code
_entity_poly.pdbx_strand_id
1 'polypeptide(L)'
;MKKVSRRRLLTTSGAAGLAAFAGASSVRAQAQDTLNIGLSPFINQATIFLANDLGYFSKVGLDIRMKVFMDGALVVAPMLSGEVELGVMTPNAGFFNSIYRGGPFRAFLCNGQGRRGRAVTTVVARSDHYDAGIKTLPDLARMRGKVAAVGAAGSINQYGLASALKLAGLDPVKDVQWQTSVPQPDIIKQFGQNQVDVADITYHLAYLGQNQGFCRILFSRDEILPDSQVAMHTVRDDMLERRRETVVRYAMACIQAGRLFNQVAGAPDKHGDTLKLIVKSIVPRDEALLKAVAPHWEWIAEDGTPNIASIMAQQDFWADTFKMVERKVPQDRVVDTSIAKEAVQRLAAEKPFG
;
A
#
# COMPACT_ATOMS: atom_id res chain seq x y z
N MET A 1 75.40 -39.89 3.40
CA MET A 1 76.10 -39.69 4.69
C MET A 1 76.41 -38.21 4.87
N LYS A 2 76.24 -37.78 6.12
CA LYS A 2 76.63 -36.53 6.76
C LYS A 2 75.70 -35.32 6.61
N LYS A 3 75.03 -35.07 7.70
CA LYS A 3 74.43 -33.84 8.23
C LYS A 3 75.51 -32.75 8.45
N VAL A 4 75.09 -31.47 8.22
CA VAL A 4 75.59 -30.28 8.98
C VAL A 4 74.49 -29.27 8.83
N SER A 5 73.74 -28.98 9.77
CA SER A 5 73.74 -28.18 11.01
C SER A 5 73.65 -26.68 10.78
N ARG A 6 72.57 -26.22 11.35
CA ARG A 6 72.13 -24.82 11.58
C ARG A 6 73.20 -23.99 12.38
N ARG A 7 73.05 -22.73 12.15
CA ARG A 7 73.32 -21.59 13.07
C ARG A 7 74.46 -20.65 12.70
N ARG A 8 73.99 -19.43 12.80
CA ARG A 8 74.76 -18.16 13.02
C ARG A 8 75.21 -17.43 11.75
N LEU A 9 74.54 -16.31 11.53
CA LEU A 9 75.17 -15.02 11.72
C LEU A 9 74.10 -13.92 11.84
N LEU A 10 74.15 -13.31 13.03
CA LEU A 10 73.48 -12.08 13.43
C LEU A 10 74.33 -10.90 12.99
N THR A 11 73.65 -9.75 12.98
CA THR A 11 74.16 -8.36 13.00
C THR A 11 74.55 -7.78 11.64
N THR A 12 74.08 -6.61 11.23
CA THR A 12 73.77 -5.33 11.87
C THR A 12 73.20 -4.34 10.85
N SER A 13 72.41 -3.38 11.34
CA SER A 13 72.19 -2.02 10.79
C SER A 13 71.22 -1.91 9.66
N GLY A 14 70.10 -1.20 9.75
CA GLY A 14 69.88 0.17 9.89
C GLY A 14 68.44 0.57 10.01
N ALA A 15 68.20 1.41 10.95
CA ALA A 15 66.95 2.14 11.13
C ALA A 15 66.71 3.11 9.97
N ALA A 16 65.52 3.09 9.39
CA ALA A 16 64.79 4.25 8.84
C ALA A 16 63.59 3.75 8.03
N GLY A 17 62.37 4.02 8.49
CA GLY A 17 61.14 3.69 7.72
C GLY A 17 59.90 3.56 8.57
N LEU A 18 59.83 4.22 9.71
CA LEU A 18 58.59 4.48 10.42
C LEU A 18 57.99 5.75 9.83
N ALA A 19 56.92 5.64 9.09
CA ALA A 19 55.81 6.59 9.01
C ALA A 19 55.05 6.39 7.67
N ALA A 20 53.92 5.77 7.69
CA ALA A 20 52.76 6.01 6.87
C ALA A 20 51.77 4.81 6.86
N PHE A 21 51.37 4.36 8.07
CA PHE A 21 50.09 3.67 8.21
C PHE A 21 49.17 4.59 9.02
N ALA A 22 48.93 5.78 8.44
CA ALA A 22 47.86 6.65 8.89
C ALA A 22 46.56 6.27 8.16
N GLY A 23 45.62 5.72 8.91
CA GLY A 23 44.22 6.00 8.69
C GLY A 23 43.58 5.42 7.43
N ALA A 24 43.63 4.13 7.20
CA ALA A 24 42.46 3.51 6.57
C ALA A 24 41.34 3.51 7.61
N SER A 25 40.61 4.62 7.69
CA SER A 25 39.30 4.62 8.32
C SER A 25 38.49 3.55 7.60
N SER A 26 38.41 2.37 8.19
CA SER A 26 37.44 1.37 7.77
C SER A 26 36.09 2.05 7.89
N VAL A 27 35.55 2.50 6.76
CA VAL A 27 34.12 2.78 6.63
C VAL A 27 33.46 1.45 6.96
N ARG A 28 33.17 1.29 8.25
CA ARG A 28 32.38 0.17 8.74
C ARG A 28 31.05 0.34 8.02
N ALA A 29 30.80 -0.47 7.00
CA ALA A 29 29.50 -0.54 6.37
C ALA A 29 28.51 -0.72 7.52
N GLN A 30 27.75 0.32 7.82
CA GLN A 30 26.78 0.30 8.91
C GLN A 30 25.81 -0.80 8.54
N ALA A 31 25.73 -1.85 9.36
CA ALA A 31 24.84 -2.96 9.13
C ALA A 31 23.42 -2.39 8.92
N GLN A 32 22.83 -2.68 7.79
CA GLN A 32 21.48 -2.19 7.48
C GLN A 32 20.48 -2.89 8.40
N ASP A 33 19.55 -2.11 8.94
CA ASP A 33 18.43 -2.67 9.70
C ASP A 33 17.48 -3.38 8.74
N THR A 34 17.32 -4.69 8.89
CA THR A 34 16.36 -5.45 8.10
C THR A 34 14.94 -5.25 8.62
N LEU A 35 13.97 -5.06 7.70
CA LEU A 35 12.54 -5.00 7.97
C LEU A 35 11.78 -5.94 7.04
N ASN A 36 10.91 -6.79 7.61
CA ASN A 36 10.00 -7.65 6.87
C ASN A 36 8.65 -6.93 6.70
N ILE A 37 8.21 -6.73 5.46
CA ILE A 37 7.03 -5.93 5.13
C ILE A 37 6.04 -6.76 4.34
N GLY A 38 4.77 -6.75 4.76
CA GLY A 38 3.64 -7.31 4.01
C GLY A 38 2.97 -6.25 3.14
N LEU A 39 2.81 -6.52 1.83
CA LEU A 39 2.18 -5.59 0.88
C LEU A 39 1.54 -6.33 -0.30
N SER A 40 0.81 -5.59 -1.16
CA SER A 40 0.18 -6.13 -2.37
C SER A 40 0.79 -5.49 -3.63
N PRO A 41 0.80 -6.17 -4.80
CA PRO A 41 1.41 -5.66 -6.03
C PRO A 41 0.42 -4.79 -6.83
N PHE A 42 -0.31 -3.90 -6.17
CA PHE A 42 -1.23 -2.97 -6.81
C PHE A 42 -0.68 -1.54 -6.78
N ILE A 43 -1.24 -0.68 -7.65
CA ILE A 43 -0.76 0.69 -7.85
C ILE A 43 -0.71 1.50 -6.54
N ASN A 44 -1.65 1.28 -5.64
CA ASN A 44 -1.69 1.93 -4.33
C ASN A 44 -0.51 1.59 -3.41
N GLN A 45 0.32 0.63 -3.76
CA GLN A 45 1.50 0.26 -2.99
C GLN A 45 2.81 0.42 -3.79
N ALA A 46 2.71 1.03 -4.97
CA ALA A 46 3.85 1.28 -5.84
C ALA A 46 4.94 2.15 -5.16
N THR A 47 4.57 3.00 -4.20
CA THR A 47 5.48 3.86 -3.46
C THR A 47 6.59 3.09 -2.74
N ILE A 48 6.28 1.89 -2.21
CA ILE A 48 7.24 1.06 -1.49
C ILE A 48 8.24 0.43 -2.45
N PHE A 49 7.74 -0.11 -3.57
CA PHE A 49 8.59 -0.64 -4.63
C PHE A 49 9.48 0.46 -5.21
N LEU A 50 8.91 1.65 -5.43
CA LEU A 50 9.63 2.82 -5.93
C LEU A 50 10.72 3.27 -4.95
N ALA A 51 10.43 3.35 -3.64
CA ALA A 51 11.42 3.67 -2.62
C ALA A 51 12.58 2.67 -2.61
N ASN A 52 12.28 1.40 -2.81
CA ASN A 52 13.29 0.34 -2.87
C ASN A 52 14.14 0.46 -4.15
N ASP A 53 13.52 0.57 -5.31
CA ASP A 53 14.21 0.61 -6.60
C ASP A 53 15.05 1.89 -6.78
N LEU A 54 14.67 3.01 -6.17
CA LEU A 54 15.44 4.26 -6.11
C LEU A 54 16.51 4.27 -5.00
N GLY A 55 16.61 3.20 -4.23
CA GLY A 55 17.58 3.08 -3.15
C GLY A 55 17.29 3.99 -1.95
N TYR A 56 16.06 4.50 -1.78
CA TYR A 56 15.73 5.37 -0.65
C TYR A 56 15.85 4.64 0.68
N PHE A 57 15.47 3.37 0.75
CA PHE A 57 15.64 2.58 1.95
C PHE A 57 17.12 2.38 2.30
N SER A 58 17.95 2.02 1.33
CA SER A 58 19.38 1.83 1.58
C SER A 58 20.10 3.13 1.97
N LYS A 59 19.70 4.28 1.41
CA LYS A 59 20.23 5.61 1.79
C LYS A 59 19.97 5.95 3.25
N VAL A 60 18.90 5.43 3.83
CA VAL A 60 18.60 5.60 5.26
C VAL A 60 18.96 4.36 6.10
N GLY A 61 19.81 3.46 5.57
CA GLY A 61 20.34 2.32 6.30
C GLY A 61 19.34 1.20 6.56
N LEU A 62 18.40 0.96 5.62
CA LEU A 62 17.41 -0.10 5.71
C LEU A 62 17.57 -1.14 4.60
N ASP A 63 17.40 -2.41 4.96
CA ASP A 63 17.21 -3.55 4.05
C ASP A 63 15.75 -4.02 4.15
N ILE A 64 14.98 -3.87 3.07
CA ILE A 64 13.55 -4.17 3.06
C ILE A 64 13.29 -5.52 2.40
N ARG A 65 12.70 -6.43 3.16
CA ARG A 65 12.26 -7.75 2.69
C ARG A 65 10.75 -7.74 2.51
N MET A 66 10.32 -7.80 1.25
CA MET A 66 8.93 -7.70 0.86
C MET A 66 8.28 -9.07 0.75
N LYS A 67 7.15 -9.26 1.46
CA LYS A 67 6.26 -10.39 1.28
C LYS A 67 4.97 -9.92 0.61
N VAL A 68 4.72 -10.47 -0.58
CA VAL A 68 3.61 -10.03 -1.43
C VAL A 68 2.36 -10.88 -1.20
N PHE A 69 1.23 -10.22 -0.96
CA PHE A 69 -0.10 -10.80 -0.79
C PHE A 69 -1.04 -10.28 -1.89
N MET A 70 -2.06 -11.04 -2.25
CA MET A 70 -3.00 -10.66 -3.32
C MET A 70 -4.07 -9.65 -2.88
N ASP A 71 -4.16 -9.34 -1.58
CA ASP A 71 -5.05 -8.31 -1.02
C ASP A 71 -4.46 -7.80 0.31
N GLY A 72 -4.64 -6.51 0.58
CA GLY A 72 -4.17 -5.87 1.83
C GLY A 72 -4.85 -6.40 3.09
N ALA A 73 -6.05 -6.99 2.99
CA ALA A 73 -6.71 -7.63 4.12
C ALA A 73 -5.98 -8.90 4.59
N LEU A 74 -5.23 -9.56 3.70
CA LEU A 74 -4.46 -10.77 4.01
C LEU A 74 -3.20 -10.50 4.83
N VAL A 75 -2.79 -9.24 4.99
CA VAL A 75 -1.58 -8.85 5.75
C VAL A 75 -1.81 -8.92 7.26
N VAL A 76 -3.07 -8.89 7.73
CA VAL A 76 -3.40 -8.89 9.16
C VAL A 76 -2.84 -10.12 9.89
N ALA A 77 -3.05 -11.32 9.35
CA ALA A 77 -2.61 -12.56 9.99
C ALA A 77 -1.06 -12.67 10.09
N PRO A 78 -0.27 -12.38 9.04
CA PRO A 78 1.18 -12.28 9.12
C PRO A 78 1.69 -11.25 10.13
N MET A 79 1.01 -10.12 10.32
CA MET A 79 1.37 -9.16 11.36
C MET A 79 1.09 -9.70 12.77
N LEU A 80 -0.02 -10.39 12.98
CA LEU A 80 -0.34 -11.01 14.26
C LEU A 80 0.68 -12.09 14.64
N SER A 81 1.11 -12.91 13.69
CA SER A 81 2.10 -13.97 13.92
C SER A 81 3.54 -13.43 14.08
N GLY A 82 3.79 -12.15 13.75
CA GLY A 82 5.14 -11.58 13.73
C GLY A 82 5.96 -11.98 12.49
N GLU A 83 5.35 -12.58 11.48
CA GLU A 83 6.01 -12.92 10.22
C GLU A 83 6.43 -11.68 9.43
N VAL A 84 5.66 -10.60 9.54
CA VAL A 84 6.01 -9.27 9.07
C VAL A 84 5.91 -8.26 10.22
N GLU A 85 6.86 -7.32 10.23
CA GLU A 85 6.96 -6.28 11.26
C GLU A 85 6.14 -5.05 10.90
N LEU A 86 6.05 -4.75 9.61
CA LEU A 86 5.21 -3.71 9.02
C LEU A 86 4.27 -4.33 7.99
N GLY A 87 3.11 -3.72 7.83
CA GLY A 87 2.15 -4.13 6.82
C GLY A 87 1.53 -2.94 6.12
N VAL A 88 1.22 -3.09 4.83
CA VAL A 88 0.38 -2.12 4.13
C VAL A 88 -0.97 -2.75 3.92
N MET A 89 -1.97 -2.19 4.57
CA MET A 89 -3.32 -2.74 4.58
C MET A 89 -4.39 -1.66 4.49
N THR A 90 -5.60 -2.07 4.23
CA THR A 90 -6.78 -1.21 4.23
C THR A 90 -7.41 -1.14 5.62
N PRO A 91 -8.18 -0.08 5.96
CA PRO A 91 -8.99 -0.03 7.17
C PRO A 91 -10.19 -1.00 7.07
N ASN A 92 -9.92 -2.29 7.20
CA ASN A 92 -10.90 -3.36 7.05
C ASN A 92 -11.40 -3.90 8.40
N ALA A 93 -12.49 -4.65 8.39
CA ALA A 93 -13.08 -5.22 9.59
C ALA A 93 -12.09 -6.11 10.39
N GLY A 94 -11.25 -6.88 9.68
CA GLY A 94 -10.24 -7.74 10.30
C GLY A 94 -9.18 -6.95 11.05
N PHE A 95 -8.77 -5.78 10.52
CA PHE A 95 -7.85 -4.87 11.19
C PHE A 95 -8.42 -4.38 12.53
N PHE A 96 -9.66 -3.86 12.56
CA PHE A 96 -10.29 -3.37 13.78
C PHE A 96 -10.53 -4.48 14.80
N ASN A 97 -11.03 -5.64 14.37
CA ASN A 97 -11.25 -6.79 15.26
C ASN A 97 -9.93 -7.30 15.85
N SER A 98 -8.85 -7.28 15.09
CA SER A 98 -7.54 -7.69 15.59
C SER A 98 -7.06 -6.76 16.69
N ILE A 99 -7.21 -5.43 16.54
CA ILE A 99 -6.86 -4.46 17.58
C ILE A 99 -7.76 -4.65 18.81
N TYR A 100 -9.06 -4.83 18.60
CA TYR A 100 -10.00 -5.09 19.71
C TYR A 100 -9.61 -6.32 20.53
N ARG A 101 -9.16 -7.38 19.88
CA ARG A 101 -8.71 -8.63 20.52
C ARG A 101 -7.29 -8.55 21.11
N GLY A 102 -6.69 -7.36 21.15
CA GLY A 102 -5.34 -7.13 21.71
C GLY A 102 -4.20 -7.25 20.70
N GLY A 103 -4.51 -7.24 19.41
CA GLY A 103 -3.49 -7.22 18.34
C GLY A 103 -2.55 -6.02 18.53
N PRO A 104 -1.23 -6.25 18.59
CA PRO A 104 -0.25 -5.24 18.98
C PRO A 104 0.23 -4.45 17.75
N PHE A 105 -0.68 -3.77 17.03
CA PHE A 105 -0.29 -2.93 15.90
C PHE A 105 -1.27 -1.78 15.67
N ARG A 106 -0.79 -0.75 15.00
CA ARG A 106 -1.55 0.46 14.63
C ARG A 106 -1.09 1.04 13.30
N ALA A 107 -1.95 1.85 12.68
CA ALA A 107 -1.60 2.64 11.50
C ALA A 107 -0.70 3.81 11.90
N PHE A 108 0.29 4.17 11.06
CA PHE A 108 1.20 5.27 11.35
C PHE A 108 1.53 6.17 10.15
N LEU A 109 1.25 5.70 8.91
CA LEU A 109 1.58 6.43 7.69
C LEU A 109 0.52 6.21 6.62
N CYS A 110 0.17 7.28 5.88
CA CYS A 110 -0.71 7.19 4.71
C CYS A 110 -0.02 6.46 3.56
N ASN A 111 -0.73 5.51 2.94
CA ASN A 111 -0.29 4.87 1.70
C ASN A 111 -1.37 4.94 0.61
N GLY A 112 -2.13 5.98 0.60
CA GLY A 112 -3.15 6.28 -0.40
C GLY A 112 -4.48 6.68 0.22
N GLN A 113 -4.99 7.77 -0.28
CA GLN A 113 -6.34 8.23 0.02
C GLN A 113 -7.00 8.75 -1.26
N GLY A 114 -8.33 8.69 -1.31
CA GLY A 114 -9.10 9.34 -2.34
C GLY A 114 -8.87 10.85 -2.28
N ARG A 115 -8.94 11.50 -3.42
CA ARG A 115 -9.01 12.94 -3.55
C ARG A 115 -9.84 13.23 -4.78
N ARG A 116 -10.59 14.31 -4.80
CA ARG A 116 -11.44 14.61 -5.94
C ARG A 116 -10.65 14.55 -7.26
N GLY A 117 -11.13 13.73 -8.20
CA GLY A 117 -10.46 13.41 -9.46
C GLY A 117 -9.36 12.34 -9.34
N ARG A 118 -9.13 11.80 -8.14
CA ARG A 118 -8.12 10.76 -7.89
C ARG A 118 -8.69 9.66 -7.00
N ALA A 119 -9.01 8.52 -7.59
CA ALA A 119 -9.46 7.36 -6.86
C ALA A 119 -8.94 6.08 -7.51
N VAL A 120 -8.23 5.28 -6.73
CA VAL A 120 -7.66 4.02 -7.20
C VAL A 120 -8.69 2.99 -7.65
N THR A 121 -9.95 3.15 -7.23
CA THR A 121 -11.03 2.22 -7.57
C THR A 121 -12.25 2.96 -8.10
N THR A 122 -13.08 2.21 -8.81
CA THR A 122 -14.28 2.71 -9.46
C THR A 122 -15.38 1.63 -9.43
N VAL A 123 -16.61 2.08 -9.41
CA VAL A 123 -17.78 1.21 -9.55
C VAL A 123 -18.02 0.95 -11.02
N VAL A 124 -18.14 -0.31 -11.37
CA VAL A 124 -18.41 -0.79 -12.73
C VAL A 124 -19.67 -1.65 -12.75
N ALA A 125 -20.44 -1.57 -13.82
CA ALA A 125 -21.54 -2.50 -14.10
C ALA A 125 -21.25 -3.29 -15.37
N ARG A 126 -21.84 -4.48 -15.49
CA ARG A 126 -21.80 -5.26 -16.73
C ARG A 126 -22.38 -4.44 -17.87
N SER A 127 -21.83 -4.61 -19.08
CA SER A 127 -22.14 -3.75 -20.23
C SER A 127 -23.62 -3.74 -20.58
N ASP A 128 -24.33 -4.88 -20.50
CA ASP A 128 -25.78 -4.96 -20.78
C ASP A 128 -26.61 -4.15 -19.77
N HIS A 129 -26.21 -4.07 -18.51
CA HIS A 129 -26.87 -3.22 -17.53
C HIS A 129 -26.66 -1.73 -17.84
N TYR A 130 -25.44 -1.36 -18.26
CA TYR A 130 -25.17 0.02 -18.70
C TYR A 130 -26.02 0.40 -19.93
N ASP A 131 -26.10 -0.49 -20.92
CA ASP A 131 -26.88 -0.29 -22.13
C ASP A 131 -28.39 -0.23 -21.83
N ALA A 132 -28.84 -0.96 -20.79
CA ALA A 132 -30.19 -0.88 -20.23
C ALA A 132 -30.46 0.38 -19.38
N GLY A 133 -29.47 1.31 -19.28
CA GLY A 133 -29.64 2.62 -18.66
C GLY A 133 -29.17 2.72 -17.22
N ILE A 134 -28.34 1.80 -16.70
CA ILE A 134 -27.68 1.94 -15.41
C ILE A 134 -26.35 2.68 -15.62
N LYS A 135 -26.35 4.00 -15.39
CA LYS A 135 -25.23 4.89 -15.75
C LYS A 135 -24.77 5.80 -14.61
N THR A 136 -25.62 6.00 -13.61
CA THR A 136 -25.39 6.95 -12.52
C THR A 136 -25.58 6.28 -11.17
N LEU A 137 -25.15 6.98 -10.09
CA LEU A 137 -25.31 6.49 -8.72
C LEU A 137 -26.78 6.14 -8.38
N PRO A 138 -27.81 6.97 -8.68
CA PRO A 138 -29.20 6.60 -8.42
C PRO A 138 -29.66 5.36 -9.16
N ASP A 139 -29.14 5.09 -10.36
CA ASP A 139 -29.54 3.92 -11.17
C ASP A 139 -29.14 2.60 -10.50
N LEU A 140 -28.16 2.61 -9.58
CA LEU A 140 -27.78 1.42 -8.80
C LEU A 140 -28.93 0.84 -7.98
N ALA A 141 -30.02 1.60 -7.71
CA ALA A 141 -31.25 1.05 -7.12
C ALA A 141 -31.79 -0.16 -7.89
N ARG A 142 -31.53 -0.24 -9.18
CA ARG A 142 -31.94 -1.35 -10.08
C ARG A 142 -31.05 -2.59 -9.95
N MET A 143 -29.99 -2.53 -9.13
CA MET A 143 -29.13 -3.68 -8.81
C MET A 143 -29.71 -4.58 -7.71
N ARG A 144 -30.95 -4.33 -7.27
CA ARG A 144 -31.64 -5.21 -6.30
C ARG A 144 -31.69 -6.66 -6.82
N GLY A 145 -31.25 -7.61 -5.97
CA GLY A 145 -31.19 -9.04 -6.27
C GLY A 145 -30.03 -9.46 -7.19
N LYS A 146 -29.18 -8.52 -7.61
CA LYS A 146 -28.04 -8.75 -8.52
C LYS A 146 -26.79 -9.18 -7.78
N VAL A 147 -25.83 -9.72 -8.53
CA VAL A 147 -24.55 -10.21 -8.01
C VAL A 147 -23.55 -9.05 -7.95
N ALA A 148 -23.09 -8.76 -6.74
CA ALA A 148 -22.06 -7.77 -6.43
C ALA A 148 -20.73 -8.48 -6.08
N ALA A 149 -19.63 -8.19 -6.80
CA ALA A 149 -18.36 -8.86 -6.61
C ALA A 149 -17.28 -7.94 -6.04
N VAL A 150 -16.45 -8.50 -5.14
CA VAL A 150 -15.27 -7.84 -4.57
C VAL A 150 -14.16 -8.85 -4.27
N GLY A 151 -12.91 -8.36 -4.18
CA GLY A 151 -11.73 -9.19 -3.94
C GLY A 151 -11.71 -9.91 -2.59
N ALA A 152 -12.23 -9.28 -1.54
CA ALA A 152 -12.30 -9.86 -0.21
C ALA A 152 -13.48 -9.28 0.59
N ALA A 153 -14.02 -10.09 1.50
CA ALA A 153 -15.00 -9.63 2.48
C ALA A 153 -14.36 -8.61 3.45
N GLY A 154 -15.09 -7.55 3.79
CA GLY A 154 -14.59 -6.48 4.65
C GLY A 154 -13.53 -5.60 4.01
N SER A 155 -13.28 -5.71 2.70
CA SER A 155 -12.27 -4.94 1.98
C SER A 155 -12.73 -3.51 1.67
N ILE A 156 -11.78 -2.66 1.29
CA ILE A 156 -12.05 -1.29 0.84
C ILE A 156 -12.96 -1.24 -0.40
N ASN A 157 -12.90 -2.26 -1.26
CA ASN A 157 -13.77 -2.38 -2.42
C ASN A 157 -15.22 -2.68 -2.00
N GLN A 158 -15.41 -3.56 -1.01
CA GLN A 158 -16.75 -3.81 -0.47
C GLN A 158 -17.29 -2.54 0.23
N TYR A 159 -16.46 -1.80 0.94
CA TYR A 159 -16.84 -0.53 1.54
C TYR A 159 -17.32 0.48 0.47
N GLY A 160 -16.57 0.62 -0.64
CA GLY A 160 -16.91 1.53 -1.74
C GLY A 160 -18.24 1.17 -2.39
N LEU A 161 -18.39 -0.09 -2.84
CA LEU A 161 -19.61 -0.55 -3.51
C LEU A 161 -20.82 -0.52 -2.58
N ALA A 162 -20.67 -0.97 -1.34
CA ALA A 162 -21.76 -0.97 -0.37
C ALA A 162 -22.21 0.45 -0.01
N SER A 163 -21.28 1.41 0.08
CA SER A 163 -21.61 2.82 0.27
C SER A 163 -22.39 3.37 -0.93
N ALA A 164 -21.99 3.03 -2.15
CA ALA A 164 -22.72 3.41 -3.36
C ALA A 164 -24.15 2.84 -3.40
N LEU A 165 -24.29 1.55 -3.10
CA LEU A 165 -25.60 0.89 -3.02
C LEU A 165 -26.50 1.54 -1.97
N LYS A 166 -25.95 1.87 -0.80
CA LYS A 166 -26.68 2.55 0.27
C LYS A 166 -27.13 3.95 -0.14
N LEU A 167 -26.29 4.71 -0.81
CA LEU A 167 -26.64 6.03 -1.35
C LEU A 167 -27.71 5.95 -2.44
N ALA A 168 -27.73 4.85 -3.19
CA ALA A 168 -28.79 4.56 -4.17
C ALA A 168 -30.10 4.01 -3.56
N GLY A 169 -30.20 3.93 -2.21
CA GLY A 169 -31.41 3.51 -1.51
C GLY A 169 -31.56 1.98 -1.35
N LEU A 170 -30.49 1.22 -1.54
CA LEU A 170 -30.48 -0.23 -1.27
C LEU A 170 -29.90 -0.51 0.13
N ASP A 171 -30.36 -1.62 0.74
CA ASP A 171 -29.69 -2.25 1.88
C ASP A 171 -28.52 -3.10 1.32
N PRO A 172 -27.25 -2.70 1.51
CA PRO A 172 -26.13 -3.41 0.92
C PRO A 172 -25.93 -4.82 1.50
N VAL A 173 -26.59 -5.16 2.61
CA VAL A 173 -26.51 -6.50 3.20
C VAL A 173 -27.55 -7.44 2.63
N LYS A 174 -28.76 -6.93 2.30
CA LYS A 174 -29.91 -7.76 1.95
C LYS A 174 -30.28 -7.70 0.48
N ASP A 175 -29.99 -6.57 -0.17
CA ASP A 175 -30.53 -6.27 -1.50
C ASP A 175 -29.63 -6.72 -2.65
N VAL A 176 -28.42 -7.22 -2.38
CA VAL A 176 -27.51 -7.78 -3.39
C VAL A 176 -26.92 -9.11 -2.94
N GLN A 177 -26.46 -9.91 -3.89
CA GLN A 177 -25.78 -11.17 -3.63
C GLN A 177 -24.28 -10.96 -3.73
N TRP A 178 -23.59 -10.99 -2.59
CA TRP A 178 -22.13 -10.78 -2.57
C TRP A 178 -21.37 -12.03 -3.01
N GLN A 179 -20.50 -11.85 -4.00
CA GLN A 179 -19.38 -12.73 -4.27
C GLN A 179 -18.10 -12.08 -3.68
N THR A 180 -17.60 -12.65 -2.60
CA THR A 180 -16.35 -12.21 -1.97
C THR A 180 -15.26 -13.24 -2.21
N SER A 181 -14.00 -12.84 -2.07
CA SER A 181 -12.83 -13.72 -2.29
C SER A 181 -12.59 -14.10 -3.76
N VAL A 182 -12.99 -13.23 -4.68
CA VAL A 182 -12.70 -13.36 -6.12
C VAL A 182 -11.52 -12.45 -6.46
N PRO A 183 -10.37 -12.95 -6.94
CA PRO A 183 -9.28 -12.09 -7.40
C PRO A 183 -9.79 -11.07 -8.42
N GLN A 184 -9.41 -9.79 -8.27
CA GLN A 184 -9.95 -8.71 -9.11
C GLN A 184 -9.81 -8.96 -10.63
N PRO A 185 -8.71 -9.54 -11.17
CA PRO A 185 -8.62 -9.89 -12.58
C PRO A 185 -9.68 -10.94 -13.01
N ASP A 186 -10.10 -11.81 -12.09
CA ASP A 186 -11.10 -12.83 -12.39
C ASP A 186 -12.54 -12.24 -12.37
N ILE A 187 -12.77 -11.15 -11.60
CA ILE A 187 -14.05 -10.40 -11.68
C ILE A 187 -14.28 -9.88 -13.11
N ILE A 188 -13.23 -9.42 -13.81
CA ILE A 188 -13.34 -8.99 -15.20
C ILE A 188 -13.80 -10.14 -16.12
N LYS A 189 -13.24 -11.34 -15.94
CA LYS A 189 -13.66 -12.53 -16.70
C LYS A 189 -15.11 -12.91 -16.40
N GLN A 190 -15.51 -12.82 -15.12
CA GLN A 190 -16.89 -13.12 -14.69
C GLN A 190 -17.91 -12.13 -15.25
N PHE A 191 -17.57 -10.86 -15.48
CA PHE A 191 -18.42 -9.95 -16.25
C PHE A 191 -18.66 -10.47 -17.66
N GLY A 192 -17.61 -10.90 -18.38
CA GLY A 192 -17.73 -11.51 -19.71
C GLY A 192 -18.53 -12.82 -19.73
N GLN A 193 -18.63 -13.51 -18.60
CA GLN A 193 -19.40 -14.75 -18.44
C GLN A 193 -20.81 -14.53 -17.87
N ASN A 194 -21.23 -13.29 -17.67
CA ASN A 194 -22.52 -12.89 -17.06
C ASN A 194 -22.73 -13.43 -15.62
N GLN A 195 -21.66 -13.63 -14.88
CA GLN A 195 -21.70 -14.14 -13.49
C GLN A 195 -21.68 -13.03 -12.44
N VAL A 196 -21.29 -11.81 -12.83
CA VAL A 196 -21.24 -10.61 -11.98
C VAL A 196 -22.01 -9.49 -12.67
N ASP A 197 -22.77 -8.74 -11.91
CA ASP A 197 -23.57 -7.62 -12.38
C ASP A 197 -22.94 -6.25 -12.08
N VAL A 198 -22.32 -6.11 -10.90
CA VAL A 198 -21.72 -4.87 -10.42
C VAL A 198 -20.48 -5.16 -9.54
N ALA A 199 -19.47 -4.32 -9.59
CA ALA A 199 -18.28 -4.44 -8.76
C ALA A 199 -17.66 -3.08 -8.44
N ASP A 200 -16.87 -3.00 -7.36
CA ASP A 200 -15.86 -1.95 -7.16
C ASP A 200 -14.49 -2.62 -7.34
N ILE A 201 -13.72 -2.15 -8.30
CA ILE A 201 -12.41 -2.71 -8.67
C ILE A 201 -11.40 -1.59 -8.93
N THR A 202 -10.12 -1.93 -8.97
CA THR A 202 -9.07 -0.95 -9.30
C THR A 202 -9.28 -0.37 -10.70
N TYR A 203 -9.02 0.93 -10.84
CA TYR A 203 -9.36 1.69 -12.05
C TYR A 203 -8.73 1.10 -13.31
N HIS A 204 -7.46 0.65 -13.25
CA HIS A 204 -6.79 0.04 -14.40
C HIS A 204 -7.44 -1.29 -14.85
N LEU A 205 -7.95 -2.09 -13.93
CA LEU A 205 -8.69 -3.31 -14.28
C LEU A 205 -10.07 -2.97 -14.84
N ALA A 206 -10.75 -1.96 -14.30
CA ALA A 206 -12.01 -1.46 -14.83
C ALA A 206 -11.84 -0.96 -16.27
N TYR A 207 -10.77 -0.19 -16.53
CA TYR A 207 -10.43 0.29 -17.86
C TYR A 207 -10.17 -0.87 -18.84
N LEU A 208 -9.43 -1.89 -18.41
CA LEU A 208 -9.21 -3.10 -19.19
C LEU A 208 -10.52 -3.82 -19.52
N GLY A 209 -11.40 -4.04 -18.54
CA GLY A 209 -12.69 -4.68 -18.72
C GLY A 209 -13.61 -3.88 -19.63
N GLN A 210 -13.56 -2.55 -19.56
CA GLN A 210 -14.30 -1.67 -20.45
C GLN A 210 -13.80 -1.76 -21.90
N ASN A 211 -12.49 -1.79 -22.13
CA ASN A 211 -11.89 -1.96 -23.45
C ASN A 211 -12.23 -3.32 -24.07
N GLN A 212 -12.41 -4.35 -23.24
CA GLN A 212 -12.85 -5.68 -23.66
C GLN A 212 -14.38 -5.76 -23.90
N GLY A 213 -15.12 -4.71 -23.56
CA GLY A 213 -16.57 -4.68 -23.70
C GLY A 213 -17.36 -5.43 -22.62
N PHE A 214 -16.71 -5.90 -21.56
CA PHE A 214 -17.33 -6.72 -20.52
C PHE A 214 -18.08 -5.89 -19.48
N CYS A 215 -17.59 -4.71 -19.16
CA CYS A 215 -18.19 -3.80 -18.19
C CYS A 215 -18.07 -2.34 -18.63
N ARG A 216 -18.73 -1.45 -17.92
CA ARG A 216 -18.65 0.01 -18.07
C ARG A 216 -18.38 0.65 -16.72
N ILE A 217 -17.47 1.62 -16.70
CA ILE A 217 -17.24 2.48 -15.55
C ILE A 217 -18.44 3.38 -15.37
N LEU A 218 -19.04 3.37 -14.18
CA LEU A 218 -20.18 4.22 -13.84
C LEU A 218 -19.73 5.54 -13.23
N PHE A 219 -18.92 5.46 -12.19
CA PHE A 219 -18.35 6.61 -11.48
C PHE A 219 -17.17 6.16 -10.64
N SER A 220 -16.31 7.12 -10.33
CA SER A 220 -15.14 6.92 -9.49
C SER A 220 -15.51 7.00 -8.01
N ARG A 221 -14.79 6.28 -7.14
CA ARG A 221 -15.11 6.25 -5.70
C ARG A 221 -15.00 7.62 -5.04
N ASP A 222 -14.12 8.50 -5.48
CA ASP A 222 -13.98 9.85 -4.94
C ASP A 222 -15.22 10.73 -5.16
N GLU A 223 -16.09 10.36 -6.08
CA GLU A 223 -17.38 11.06 -6.28
C GLU A 223 -18.35 10.80 -5.13
N ILE A 224 -18.24 9.66 -4.45
CA ILE A 224 -19.14 9.24 -3.37
C ILE A 224 -18.47 9.23 -1.99
N LEU A 225 -17.18 9.00 -1.93
CA LEU A 225 -16.36 8.94 -0.72
C LEU A 225 -15.08 9.76 -0.93
N PRO A 226 -15.20 11.10 -1.07
CA PRO A 226 -14.03 11.95 -1.19
C PRO A 226 -13.14 11.80 0.05
N ASP A 227 -11.84 11.91 -0.13
CA ASP A 227 -10.83 11.84 0.93
C ASP A 227 -10.80 10.51 1.72
N SER A 228 -11.42 9.43 1.20
CA SER A 228 -11.40 8.14 1.88
C SER A 228 -9.98 7.57 1.98
N GLN A 229 -9.57 7.14 3.18
CA GLN A 229 -8.32 6.39 3.36
C GLN A 229 -8.42 5.05 2.62
N VAL A 230 -7.53 4.82 1.66
CA VAL A 230 -7.50 3.60 0.86
C VAL A 230 -6.60 2.56 1.51
N ALA A 231 -5.34 2.92 1.72
CA ALA A 231 -4.36 2.07 2.36
C ALA A 231 -3.50 2.87 3.35
N MET A 232 -2.96 2.17 4.33
CA MET A 232 -2.13 2.74 5.37
C MET A 232 -1.01 1.78 5.73
N HIS A 233 0.16 2.32 6.06
CA HIS A 233 1.19 1.53 6.68
C HIS A 233 0.84 1.29 8.14
N THR A 234 0.98 0.06 8.56
CA THR A 234 0.78 -0.38 9.93
C THR A 234 2.09 -0.92 10.49
N VAL A 235 2.28 -0.78 11.77
CA VAL A 235 3.47 -1.20 12.47
C VAL A 235 3.07 -1.92 13.77
N ARG A 236 3.83 -2.92 14.15
CA ARG A 236 3.67 -3.58 15.45
C ARG A 236 4.11 -2.65 16.59
N ASP A 237 3.41 -2.70 17.71
CA ASP A 237 3.69 -1.84 18.88
C ASP A 237 5.12 -2.06 19.41
N ASP A 238 5.61 -3.30 19.42
CA ASP A 238 6.99 -3.62 19.84
C ASP A 238 8.08 -2.99 18.97
N MET A 239 7.78 -2.72 17.70
CA MET A 239 8.67 -1.97 16.80
C MET A 239 8.73 -0.49 17.19
N LEU A 240 7.60 0.11 17.58
CA LEU A 240 7.56 1.50 18.07
C LEU A 240 8.31 1.66 19.40
N GLU A 241 8.27 0.64 20.25
CA GLU A 241 8.97 0.65 21.55
C GLU A 241 10.48 0.44 21.40
N ARG A 242 10.90 -0.52 20.59
CA ARG A 242 12.30 -1.00 20.54
C ARG A 242 13.08 -0.50 19.32
N ARG A 243 12.42 -0.18 18.23
CA ARG A 243 13.04 0.16 16.94
C ARG A 243 12.36 1.38 16.29
N ARG A 244 11.91 2.35 17.11
CA ARG A 244 11.24 3.57 16.64
C ARG A 244 12.02 4.29 15.56
N GLU A 245 13.34 4.44 15.76
CA GLU A 245 14.24 5.06 14.79
C GLU A 245 14.20 4.38 13.41
N THR A 246 14.14 3.06 13.37
CA THR A 246 14.01 2.27 12.14
C THR A 246 12.68 2.55 11.43
N VAL A 247 11.58 2.69 12.20
CA VAL A 247 10.25 3.00 11.67
C VAL A 247 10.20 4.43 11.11
N VAL A 248 10.85 5.40 11.77
CA VAL A 248 10.94 6.80 11.27
C VAL A 248 11.72 6.86 9.96
N ARG A 249 12.87 6.19 9.86
CA ARG A 249 13.66 6.13 8.62
C ARG A 249 12.87 5.48 7.48
N TYR A 250 12.11 4.43 7.78
CA TYR A 250 11.18 3.82 6.82
C TYR A 250 10.13 4.83 6.34
N ALA A 251 9.49 5.57 7.25
CA ALA A 251 8.51 6.59 6.93
C ALA A 251 9.10 7.70 6.05
N MET A 252 10.33 8.15 6.33
CA MET A 252 11.03 9.14 5.49
C MET A 252 11.16 8.68 4.05
N ALA A 253 11.60 7.44 3.82
CA ALA A 253 11.74 6.88 2.47
C ALA A 253 10.39 6.77 1.75
N CYS A 254 9.34 6.30 2.46
CA CYS A 254 7.99 6.19 1.89
C CYS A 254 7.36 7.55 1.58
N ILE A 255 7.53 8.56 2.43
CA ILE A 255 7.03 9.92 2.18
C ILE A 255 7.70 10.51 0.93
N GLN A 256 9.02 10.37 0.79
CA GLN A 256 9.74 10.85 -0.38
C GLN A 256 9.27 10.17 -1.66
N ALA A 257 9.12 8.84 -1.64
CA ALA A 257 8.60 8.09 -2.78
C ALA A 257 7.14 8.45 -3.09
N GLY A 258 6.32 8.73 -2.07
CA GLY A 258 4.94 9.17 -2.23
C GLY A 258 4.83 10.52 -2.95
N ARG A 259 5.70 11.47 -2.62
CA ARG A 259 5.80 12.76 -3.32
C ARG A 259 6.14 12.58 -4.80
N LEU A 260 7.12 11.73 -5.10
CA LEU A 260 7.49 11.40 -6.48
C LEU A 260 6.36 10.66 -7.21
N PHE A 261 5.69 9.71 -6.55
CA PHE A 261 4.52 9.02 -7.09
C PHE A 261 3.42 9.99 -7.52
N ASN A 262 3.12 11.01 -6.68
CA ASN A 262 2.16 12.04 -7.03
C ASN A 262 2.57 12.85 -8.27
N GLN A 263 3.86 13.14 -8.44
CA GLN A 263 4.40 13.82 -9.63
C GLN A 263 4.24 12.96 -10.89
N VAL A 264 4.57 11.67 -10.79
CA VAL A 264 4.38 10.70 -11.90
C VAL A 264 2.91 10.62 -12.30
N ALA A 265 2.01 10.51 -11.32
CA ALA A 265 0.57 10.46 -11.57
C ALA A 265 0.04 11.74 -12.25
N GLY A 266 0.59 12.90 -11.89
CA GLY A 266 0.20 14.20 -12.48
C GLY A 266 0.79 14.48 -13.87
N ALA A 267 1.93 13.88 -14.21
CA ALA A 267 2.63 14.12 -15.47
C ALA A 267 3.45 12.88 -15.92
N PRO A 268 2.79 11.75 -16.24
CA PRO A 268 3.49 10.48 -16.51
C PRO A 268 4.47 10.57 -17.67
N ASP A 269 4.20 11.42 -18.68
CA ASP A 269 5.10 11.63 -19.82
C ASP A 269 6.44 12.28 -19.43
N LYS A 270 6.46 13.08 -18.37
CA LYS A 270 7.67 13.74 -17.88
C LYS A 270 8.52 12.82 -17.00
N HIS A 271 7.96 11.69 -16.57
CA HIS A 271 8.56 10.77 -15.60
C HIS A 271 8.65 9.33 -16.14
N GLY A 272 8.92 9.16 -17.44
CA GLY A 272 8.89 7.86 -18.11
C GLY A 272 9.75 6.77 -17.45
N ASP A 273 10.96 7.10 -17.00
CA ASP A 273 11.82 6.11 -16.33
C ASP A 273 11.27 5.71 -14.95
N THR A 274 10.71 6.65 -14.19
CA THR A 274 10.06 6.34 -12.92
C THR A 274 8.78 5.54 -13.13
N LEU A 275 8.00 5.84 -14.18
CA LEU A 275 6.83 5.05 -14.57
C LEU A 275 7.21 3.59 -14.85
N LYS A 276 8.30 3.34 -15.57
CA LYS A 276 8.79 1.97 -15.82
C LYS A 276 9.14 1.21 -14.53
N LEU A 277 9.71 1.88 -13.53
CA LEU A 277 9.95 1.26 -12.22
C LEU A 277 8.66 0.87 -11.53
N ILE A 278 7.62 1.71 -11.60
CA ILE A 278 6.29 1.40 -11.07
C ILE A 278 5.70 0.20 -11.81
N VAL A 279 5.68 0.22 -13.14
CA VAL A 279 5.12 -0.85 -14.00
C VAL A 279 5.76 -2.21 -13.71
N LYS A 280 7.07 -2.24 -13.52
CA LYS A 280 7.85 -3.45 -13.23
C LYS A 280 7.32 -4.22 -12.00
N SER A 281 6.79 -3.50 -11.02
CA SER A 281 6.50 -4.04 -9.67
C SER A 281 5.03 -4.27 -9.38
N ILE A 282 4.13 -3.78 -10.23
CA ILE A 282 2.68 -3.89 -10.02
C ILE A 282 1.99 -4.77 -11.09
N VAL A 283 0.74 -5.12 -10.84
CA VAL A 283 -0.07 -5.97 -11.73
C VAL A 283 -1.30 -5.18 -12.20
N PRO A 284 -1.60 -5.19 -13.51
CA PRO A 284 -0.84 -5.78 -14.62
C PRO A 284 0.41 -4.95 -14.98
N ARG A 285 1.41 -5.60 -15.55
CA ARG A 285 2.64 -4.94 -16.03
C ARG A 285 2.45 -4.38 -17.43
N ASP A 286 1.61 -3.37 -17.55
CA ASP A 286 1.25 -2.72 -18.81
C ASP A 286 1.48 -1.21 -18.70
N GLU A 287 2.58 -0.72 -19.31
CA GLU A 287 2.96 0.69 -19.24
C GLU A 287 1.92 1.60 -19.90
N ALA A 288 1.38 1.21 -21.05
CA ALA A 288 0.41 2.03 -21.78
C ALA A 288 -0.90 2.16 -20.98
N LEU A 289 -1.38 1.05 -20.41
CA LEU A 289 -2.54 1.04 -19.54
C LEU A 289 -2.33 1.90 -18.31
N LEU A 290 -1.23 1.70 -17.59
CA LEU A 290 -0.96 2.42 -16.34
C LEU A 290 -0.76 3.92 -16.58
N LYS A 291 -0.14 4.30 -17.69
CA LYS A 291 -0.01 5.68 -18.12
C LYS A 291 -1.39 6.30 -18.43
N ALA A 292 -2.24 5.59 -19.17
CA ALA A 292 -3.58 6.07 -19.50
C ALA A 292 -4.45 6.36 -18.26
N VAL A 293 -4.30 5.55 -17.21
CA VAL A 293 -5.07 5.69 -15.96
C VAL A 293 -4.33 6.47 -14.86
N ALA A 294 -3.12 6.95 -15.12
CA ALA A 294 -2.33 7.67 -14.11
C ALA A 294 -3.05 8.88 -13.48
N PRO A 295 -3.85 9.67 -14.21
CA PRO A 295 -4.65 10.74 -13.60
C PRO A 295 -5.62 10.29 -12.51
N HIS A 296 -5.99 9.00 -12.51
CA HIS A 296 -6.90 8.42 -11.52
C HIS A 296 -6.16 7.67 -10.38
N TRP A 297 -4.81 7.64 -10.37
CA TRP A 297 -4.10 7.05 -9.24
C TRP A 297 -4.43 7.83 -7.98
N GLU A 298 -4.49 7.14 -6.85
CA GLU A 298 -4.76 7.75 -5.56
C GLU A 298 -3.73 8.82 -5.18
N TRP A 299 -4.11 9.66 -4.23
CA TRP A 299 -3.23 10.65 -3.65
C TRP A 299 -2.48 10.06 -2.46
N ILE A 300 -1.18 10.27 -2.41
CA ILE A 300 -0.37 9.99 -1.22
C ILE A 300 -0.20 11.29 -0.45
N ALA A 301 -0.56 11.31 0.82
CA ALA A 301 -0.38 12.49 1.65
C ALA A 301 1.11 12.89 1.70
N GLU A 302 1.43 14.12 1.32
CA GLU A 302 2.83 14.58 1.18
C GLU A 302 3.56 14.71 2.51
N ASP A 303 2.81 14.80 3.60
CA ASP A 303 3.29 14.77 4.98
C ASP A 303 3.17 13.37 5.61
N GLY A 304 2.66 12.40 4.86
CA GLY A 304 2.46 11.03 5.31
C GLY A 304 1.34 10.83 6.33
N THR A 305 0.56 11.88 6.68
CA THR A 305 -0.48 11.76 7.71
C THR A 305 -1.66 10.93 7.23
N PRO A 306 -2.07 9.86 7.94
CA PRO A 306 -3.29 9.11 7.63
C PRO A 306 -4.54 9.97 7.85
N ASN A 307 -5.57 9.77 7.00
CA ASN A 307 -6.88 10.39 7.23
C ASN A 307 -7.64 9.66 8.33
N ILE A 308 -7.45 10.11 9.57
CA ILE A 308 -8.03 9.48 10.76
C ILE A 308 -9.55 9.47 10.70
N ALA A 309 -10.17 10.57 10.29
CA ALA A 309 -11.63 10.68 10.21
C ALA A 309 -12.20 9.60 9.28
N SER A 310 -11.57 9.38 8.12
CA SER A 310 -11.97 8.33 7.19
C SER A 310 -11.74 6.92 7.75
N ILE A 311 -10.61 6.68 8.44
CA ILE A 311 -10.33 5.38 9.05
C ILE A 311 -11.42 5.04 10.08
N MET A 312 -11.78 5.99 10.94
CA MET A 312 -12.80 5.77 11.97
C MET A 312 -14.21 5.63 11.38
N ALA A 313 -14.54 6.40 10.33
CA ALA A 313 -15.81 6.23 9.61
C ALA A 313 -15.95 4.84 8.96
N GLN A 314 -14.85 4.25 8.48
CA GLN A 314 -14.84 2.88 7.97
C GLN A 314 -15.08 1.85 9.09
N GLN A 315 -14.51 2.07 10.28
CA GLN A 315 -14.84 1.25 11.46
C GLN A 315 -16.34 1.27 11.77
N ASP A 316 -16.91 2.48 11.79
CA ASP A 316 -18.34 2.67 12.05
C ASP A 316 -19.20 1.97 10.99
N PHE A 317 -18.82 2.08 9.73
CA PHE A 317 -19.53 1.40 8.65
C PHE A 317 -19.52 -0.13 8.81
N TRP A 318 -18.36 -0.73 9.10
CA TRP A 318 -18.25 -2.17 9.32
C TRP A 318 -19.00 -2.65 10.55
N ALA A 319 -19.00 -1.85 11.61
CA ALA A 319 -19.73 -2.15 12.84
C ALA A 319 -21.26 -2.01 12.64
N ASP A 320 -21.70 -0.92 12.05
CA ASP A 320 -23.12 -0.54 12.06
C ASP A 320 -23.89 -1.12 10.87
N THR A 321 -23.24 -1.26 9.69
CA THR A 321 -23.90 -1.76 8.48
C THR A 321 -23.80 -3.28 8.36
N PHE A 322 -22.58 -3.82 8.34
CA PHE A 322 -22.35 -5.26 8.11
C PHE A 322 -22.26 -6.08 9.39
N LYS A 323 -22.18 -5.43 10.56
CA LYS A 323 -21.96 -6.11 11.86
C LYS A 323 -20.69 -6.98 11.87
N MET A 324 -19.68 -6.57 11.11
CA MET A 324 -18.40 -7.29 10.96
C MET A 324 -17.36 -6.87 12.00
N VAL A 325 -17.50 -5.72 12.65
CA VAL A 325 -16.65 -5.26 13.76
C VAL A 325 -17.33 -5.61 15.07
N GLU A 326 -16.66 -6.42 15.89
CA GLU A 326 -17.19 -6.94 17.17
C GLU A 326 -17.42 -5.83 18.18
N ARG A 327 -16.45 -4.93 18.31
CA ARG A 327 -16.50 -3.74 19.13
C ARG A 327 -15.64 -2.65 18.52
N LYS A 328 -16.15 -1.42 18.52
CA LYS A 328 -15.39 -0.25 18.09
C LYS A 328 -14.22 0.01 19.05
N VAL A 329 -13.05 0.27 18.48
CA VAL A 329 -11.82 0.60 19.21
C VAL A 329 -11.57 2.09 19.15
N PRO A 330 -11.03 2.71 20.20
CA PRO A 330 -10.77 4.15 20.22
C PRO A 330 -9.63 4.53 19.28
N GLN A 331 -9.64 5.75 18.80
CA GLN A 331 -8.74 6.28 17.76
C GLN A 331 -7.26 6.11 18.10
N ASP A 332 -6.87 6.38 19.35
CA ASP A 332 -5.50 6.30 19.84
C ASP A 332 -4.91 4.87 19.84
N ARG A 333 -5.80 3.87 19.83
CA ARG A 333 -5.41 2.46 19.62
C ARG A 333 -5.26 2.12 18.13
N VAL A 334 -5.88 2.87 17.25
CA VAL A 334 -5.93 2.60 15.81
C VAL A 334 -4.80 3.31 15.05
N VAL A 335 -4.49 4.56 15.41
CA VAL A 335 -3.57 5.42 14.65
C VAL A 335 -2.58 6.16 15.55
N ASP A 336 -1.30 6.13 15.17
CA ASP A 336 -0.23 6.95 15.73
C ASP A 336 0.37 7.85 14.65
N THR A 337 0.11 9.15 14.72
CA THR A 337 0.64 10.13 13.75
C THR A 337 2.03 10.69 14.11
N SER A 338 2.59 10.30 15.24
CA SER A 338 3.86 10.87 15.73
C SER A 338 5.02 10.51 14.81
N ILE A 339 5.00 9.32 14.19
CA ILE A 339 6.01 8.85 13.23
C ILE A 339 6.02 9.71 11.96
N ALA A 340 4.85 9.97 11.37
CA ALA A 340 4.75 10.80 10.17
C ALA A 340 5.27 12.22 10.43
N LYS A 341 4.88 12.82 11.56
CA LYS A 341 5.35 14.17 11.95
C LYS A 341 6.86 14.22 12.12
N GLU A 342 7.44 13.26 12.83
CA GLU A 342 8.90 13.16 13.04
C GLU A 342 9.63 12.95 11.72
N ALA A 343 9.14 12.06 10.86
CA ALA A 343 9.73 11.79 9.55
C ALA A 343 9.76 13.04 8.66
N VAL A 344 8.70 13.84 8.63
CA VAL A 344 8.64 15.10 7.86
C VAL A 344 9.66 16.11 8.38
N GLN A 345 9.77 16.28 9.71
CA GLN A 345 10.74 17.17 10.32
C GLN A 345 12.17 16.77 9.95
N ARG A 346 12.49 15.48 10.02
CA ARG A 346 13.80 14.97 9.66
C ARG A 346 14.09 15.06 8.17
N LEU A 347 13.11 14.81 7.31
CA LEU A 347 13.26 15.02 5.85
C LEU A 347 13.65 16.47 5.52
N ALA A 348 13.05 17.43 6.20
CA ALA A 348 13.36 18.84 6.00
C ALA A 348 14.77 19.22 6.50
N ALA A 349 15.21 18.63 7.63
CA ALA A 349 16.48 18.91 8.26
C ALA A 349 17.67 18.18 7.59
N GLU A 350 17.51 16.87 7.34
CA GLU A 350 18.61 15.98 6.92
C GLU A 350 18.77 15.88 5.40
N LYS A 351 17.67 16.06 4.63
CA LYS A 351 17.61 15.96 3.16
C LYS A 351 18.33 14.72 2.59
N PRO A 352 18.06 13.50 3.09
CA PRO A 352 18.87 12.32 2.77
C PRO A 352 18.73 11.86 1.32
N PHE A 353 17.76 12.37 0.61
CA PHE A 353 17.47 11.97 -0.78
C PHE A 353 17.94 13.00 -1.83
N GLY A 354 18.45 14.14 -1.43
CA GLY A 354 18.96 15.20 -2.29
C GLY A 354 17.93 16.27 -2.59
#